data_51869ab52f1652869081604773b15e61
#
_entry.id   51869ab52f1652869081604773b15e61
#
_cell.length_a   1.000
_cell.length_b   1.000
_cell.length_c   1.000
_cell.angle_alpha   90.00
_cell.angle_beta   90.00
_cell.angle_gamma   90.00
#
_symmetry.space_group_name_H-M   'P 1'
#
loop_
_entity.id
_entity.type
_entity.pdbx_description
1 polymer ?
#
loop_
_entity_poly.entity_id
_entity_poly.type
_entity_poly.pdbx_seq_one_letter_code
_entity_poly.pdbx_strand_id
1 'polypeptide(L)'
;MKISASQVVMECLLEQGVDTVFGYPGGTILNIYDEFELHGYGKKIRHILTAHEQGASHAADGYARSTGKVGVCFATSGPGATNLVTGIATAYMDSSPV
;
A
#
# COMPACT_ATOMS: atom_id res chain seq x y z
N MET A 1 -16.71 -9.82 -17.93
CA MET A 1 -15.90 -10.59 -16.96
C MET A 1 -16.17 -10.05 -15.58
N LYS A 2 -16.40 -10.95 -14.63
CA LYS A 2 -16.62 -10.55 -13.23
C LYS A 2 -15.33 -10.77 -12.44
N ILE A 3 -14.87 -9.72 -11.77
CA ILE A 3 -13.73 -9.80 -10.85
C ILE A 3 -14.16 -9.22 -9.49
N SER A 4 -13.50 -9.63 -8.42
CA SER A 4 -13.79 -9.11 -7.09
C SER A 4 -13.32 -7.67 -6.94
N ALA A 5 -13.91 -6.93 -5.98
CA ALA A 5 -13.46 -5.59 -5.67
C ALA A 5 -11.99 -5.56 -5.23
N SER A 6 -11.54 -6.57 -4.50
CA SER A 6 -10.13 -6.70 -4.10
C SER A 6 -9.21 -6.82 -5.30
N GLN A 7 -9.62 -7.60 -6.30
CA GLN A 7 -8.87 -7.74 -7.55
C GLN A 7 -8.85 -6.43 -8.33
N VAL A 8 -9.97 -5.69 -8.34
CA VAL A 8 -10.03 -4.36 -8.98
C VAL A 8 -9.00 -3.41 -8.36
N VAL A 9 -8.85 -3.43 -7.04
CA VAL A 9 -7.83 -2.60 -6.36
C VAL A 9 -6.44 -2.92 -6.89
N MET A 10 -6.09 -4.22 -7.00
CA MET A 10 -4.78 -4.64 -7.49
C MET A 10 -4.57 -4.25 -8.96
N GLU A 11 -5.60 -4.40 -9.79
CA GLU A 11 -5.52 -3.97 -11.20
C GLU A 11 -5.32 -2.46 -11.33
N CYS A 12 -6.02 -1.67 -10.52
CA CYS A 12 -5.84 -0.22 -10.51
C CYS A 12 -4.42 0.18 -10.11
N LEU A 13 -3.83 -0.50 -9.12
CA LEU A 13 -2.44 -0.26 -8.73
C LEU A 13 -1.48 -0.54 -9.90
N LEU A 14 -1.68 -1.65 -10.60
CA LEU A 14 -0.87 -1.98 -11.78
C LEU A 14 -1.03 -0.94 -12.89
N GLU A 15 -2.26 -0.50 -13.15
CA GLU A 15 -2.55 0.52 -14.15
C GLU A 15 -1.83 1.84 -13.84
N GLN A 16 -1.69 2.16 -12.55
CA GLN A 16 -0.95 3.34 -12.10
C GLN A 16 0.57 3.13 -12.05
N GLY A 17 1.06 1.98 -12.49
CA GLY A 17 2.49 1.69 -12.52
C GLY A 17 3.10 1.35 -11.15
N VAL A 18 2.28 0.95 -10.20
CA VAL A 18 2.75 0.57 -8.86
C VAL A 18 3.44 -0.78 -8.92
N ASP A 19 4.68 -0.84 -8.47
CA ASP A 19 5.48 -2.06 -8.41
C ASP A 19 5.84 -2.48 -6.98
N THR A 20 5.63 -1.61 -6.02
CA THR A 20 6.00 -1.85 -4.61
C THR A 20 4.97 -1.22 -3.68
N VAL A 21 4.56 -1.98 -2.68
CA VAL A 21 3.69 -1.50 -1.60
C VAL A 21 4.29 -1.87 -0.25
N PHE A 22 4.05 -1.02 0.74
CA PHE A 22 4.50 -1.22 2.11
C PHE A 22 3.28 -1.40 3.00
N GLY A 23 3.32 -2.33 3.94
CA GLY A 23 2.15 -2.50 4.78
C GLY A 23 2.28 -3.51 5.88
N TYR A 24 1.25 -3.53 6.71
CA TYR A 24 1.06 -4.51 7.78
C TYR A 24 -0.37 -5.06 7.67
N PRO A 25 -0.56 -6.38 7.57
CA PRO A 25 -1.88 -6.97 7.39
C PRO A 25 -2.74 -6.89 8.65
N GLY A 26 -4.04 -6.92 8.45
CA GLY A 26 -5.03 -6.99 9.51
C GLY A 26 -6.38 -7.44 8.94
N GLY A 27 -7.34 -7.75 9.82
CA GLY A 27 -8.57 -8.46 9.44
C GLY A 27 -9.33 -7.88 8.27
N THR A 28 -9.52 -6.57 8.23
CA THR A 28 -10.37 -5.94 7.20
C THR A 28 -9.70 -5.76 5.84
N ILE A 29 -8.37 -5.92 5.75
CA ILE A 29 -7.62 -5.80 4.50
C ILE A 29 -7.18 -7.16 3.95
N LEU A 30 -7.50 -8.27 4.62
CA LEU A 30 -7.06 -9.60 4.22
C LEU A 30 -7.50 -9.98 2.80
N ASN A 31 -8.68 -9.59 2.37
CA ASN A 31 -9.15 -9.89 1.02
C ASN A 31 -8.25 -9.28 -0.06
N ILE A 32 -7.68 -8.11 0.20
CA ILE A 32 -6.72 -7.48 -0.72
C ILE A 32 -5.37 -8.21 -0.63
N TYR A 33 -4.92 -8.54 0.58
CA TYR A 33 -3.68 -9.30 0.77
C TYR A 33 -3.72 -10.67 0.10
N ASP A 34 -4.86 -11.36 0.14
CA ASP A 34 -5.01 -12.67 -0.50
C ASP A 34 -4.77 -12.61 -2.01
N GLU A 35 -5.02 -11.47 -2.65
CA GLU A 35 -4.82 -11.30 -4.08
C GLU A 35 -3.36 -11.44 -4.52
N PHE A 36 -2.40 -11.19 -3.63
CA PHE A 36 -0.99 -11.40 -3.94
C PHE A 36 -0.71 -12.85 -4.36
N GLU A 37 -1.43 -13.81 -3.79
CA GLU A 37 -1.28 -15.23 -4.12
C GLU A 37 -2.38 -15.75 -5.02
N LEU A 38 -3.66 -15.47 -4.72
CA LEU A 38 -4.80 -16.03 -5.44
C LEU A 38 -4.76 -15.77 -6.95
N HIS A 39 -4.39 -14.57 -7.35
CA HIS A 39 -4.31 -14.19 -8.77
C HIS A 39 -2.90 -13.78 -9.20
N GLY A 40 -1.91 -14.10 -8.37
CA GLY A 40 -0.50 -13.94 -8.72
C GLY A 40 0.02 -12.50 -8.75
N TYR A 41 -0.68 -11.56 -8.13
CA TYR A 41 -0.23 -10.16 -8.12
C TYR A 41 1.12 -9.97 -7.42
N GLY A 42 1.49 -10.87 -6.51
CA GLY A 42 2.79 -10.86 -5.85
C GLY A 42 3.99 -11.01 -6.80
N LYS A 43 3.76 -11.47 -8.02
CA LYS A 43 4.79 -11.53 -9.07
C LYS A 43 5.00 -10.18 -9.77
N LYS A 44 4.05 -9.26 -9.66
CA LYS A 44 4.04 -7.97 -10.34
C LYS A 44 4.21 -6.81 -9.36
N ILE A 45 3.67 -6.94 -8.14
CA ILE A 45 3.73 -5.94 -7.08
C ILE A 45 4.45 -6.56 -5.90
N ARG A 46 5.58 -5.98 -5.52
CA ARG A 46 6.35 -6.41 -4.36
C ARG A 46 5.71 -5.84 -3.10
N HIS A 47 5.39 -6.70 -2.14
CA HIS A 47 4.96 -6.29 -0.80
C HIS A 47 6.13 -6.31 0.18
N ILE A 48 6.33 -5.20 0.87
CA ILE A 48 7.34 -5.08 1.93
C ILE A 48 6.60 -4.98 3.25
N LEU A 49 6.73 -6.01 4.06
CA LEU A 49 6.13 -6.08 5.38
C LEU A 49 6.87 -5.13 6.33
N THR A 50 6.10 -4.29 7.02
CA THR A 50 6.63 -3.45 8.10
C THR A 50 6.13 -3.98 9.44
N ALA A 51 6.85 -3.68 10.51
CA ALA A 51 6.45 -4.08 11.86
C ALA A 51 5.35 -3.19 12.45
N HIS A 52 5.10 -2.03 11.83
CA HIS A 52 4.13 -1.03 12.27
C HIS A 52 3.68 -0.21 11.06
N GLU A 53 2.43 0.19 11.03
CA GLU A 53 1.85 0.94 9.89
C GLU A 53 2.51 2.32 9.71
N GLN A 54 2.95 2.95 10.79
CA GLN A 54 3.70 4.21 10.70
C GLN A 54 4.98 4.01 9.88
N GLY A 55 5.66 2.89 10.08
CA GLY A 55 6.82 2.51 9.26
C GLY A 55 6.44 2.36 7.78
N ALA A 56 5.26 1.81 7.49
CA ALA A 56 4.78 1.65 6.12
C ALA A 56 4.54 3.01 5.45
N SER A 57 3.88 3.95 6.12
CA SER A 57 3.64 5.28 5.56
C SER A 57 4.93 6.07 5.36
N HIS A 58 5.87 5.99 6.30
CA HIS A 58 7.18 6.62 6.13
C HIS A 58 8.01 5.96 5.02
N ALA A 59 7.92 4.63 4.86
CA ALA A 59 8.59 3.93 3.77
C ALA A 59 8.02 4.34 2.41
N ALA A 60 6.69 4.46 2.31
CA ALA A 60 6.02 4.94 1.10
C ALA A 60 6.45 6.38 0.76
N ASP A 61 6.53 7.25 1.76
CA ASP A 61 7.02 8.63 1.59
C ASP A 61 8.47 8.65 1.09
N GLY A 62 9.34 7.87 1.71
CA GLY A 62 10.75 7.76 1.26
C GLY A 62 10.87 7.19 -0.15
N TYR A 63 10.07 6.20 -0.50
CA TYR A 63 10.00 5.66 -1.84
C TYR A 63 9.59 6.72 -2.87
N ALA A 64 8.54 7.49 -2.57
CA ALA A 64 8.07 8.55 -3.45
C ALA A 64 9.14 9.62 -3.67
N ARG A 65 9.81 10.05 -2.60
CA ARG A 65 10.86 11.07 -2.65
C ARG A 65 12.09 10.60 -3.44
N SER A 66 12.46 9.33 -3.31
CA SER A 66 13.67 8.80 -3.95
C SER A 66 13.46 8.38 -5.40
N THR A 67 12.25 7.99 -5.78
CA THR A 67 11.95 7.48 -7.13
C THR A 67 11.19 8.46 -8.01
N GLY A 68 10.50 9.44 -7.43
CA GLY A 68 9.57 10.30 -8.15
C GLY A 68 8.24 9.60 -8.50
N LYS A 69 8.02 8.38 -8.04
CA LYS A 69 6.78 7.63 -8.23
C LYS A 69 5.87 7.79 -7.02
N VAL A 70 4.60 7.43 -7.18
CA VAL A 70 3.65 7.41 -6.05
C VAL A 70 4.02 6.30 -5.09
N GLY A 71 4.15 6.61 -3.80
CA GLY A 71 4.32 5.62 -2.74
C GLY A 71 2.96 5.08 -2.30
N VAL A 72 2.88 3.78 -2.06
CA VAL A 72 1.64 3.12 -1.64
C VAL A 72 1.87 2.35 -0.36
N CYS A 73 0.99 2.54 0.61
CA CYS A 73 0.99 1.75 1.84
C CYS A 73 -0.39 1.15 2.10
N PHE A 74 -0.39 -0.01 2.74
CA PHE A 74 -1.58 -0.76 3.12
C PHE A 74 -1.70 -0.81 4.63
N ALA A 75 -2.90 -0.58 5.13
CA ALA A 75 -3.23 -0.76 6.55
C ALA A 75 -4.66 -1.24 6.70
N THR A 76 -4.90 -2.00 7.76
CA THR A 76 -6.26 -2.38 8.12
C THR A 76 -7.02 -1.20 8.73
N SER A 77 -8.34 -1.27 8.77
CA SER A 77 -9.17 -0.24 9.39
C SER A 77 -8.92 -0.12 10.89
N GLY A 78 -9.39 0.98 11.49
CA GLY A 78 -9.24 1.25 12.92
C GLY A 78 -7.81 1.66 13.28
N PRO A 79 -7.19 1.01 14.29
CA PRO A 79 -5.86 1.40 14.76
C PRO A 79 -4.77 1.24 13.68
N GLY A 80 -4.94 0.33 12.72
CA GLY A 80 -4.03 0.24 11.58
C GLY A 80 -4.04 1.53 10.76
N ALA A 81 -5.21 2.01 10.38
CA ALA A 81 -5.35 3.25 9.62
C ALA A 81 -4.89 4.48 10.41
N THR A 82 -5.20 4.55 11.72
CA THR A 82 -4.78 5.67 12.55
C THR A 82 -3.27 5.72 12.74
N ASN A 83 -2.59 4.60 12.68
CA ASN A 83 -1.13 4.52 12.74
C ASN A 83 -0.43 5.07 11.48
N LEU A 84 -1.16 5.35 10.42
CA LEU A 84 -0.61 5.98 9.22
C LEU A 84 -0.49 7.51 9.34
N VAL A 85 -1.16 8.12 10.30
CA VAL A 85 -1.37 9.58 10.35
C VAL A 85 -0.07 10.37 10.31
N THR A 86 0.93 10.00 11.11
CA THR A 86 2.21 10.71 11.16
C THR A 86 2.92 10.70 9.79
N GLY A 87 2.99 9.54 9.15
CA GLY A 87 3.62 9.44 7.83
C GLY A 87 2.85 10.19 6.74
N ILE A 88 1.52 10.13 6.78
CA ILE A 88 0.67 10.88 5.85
C ILE A 88 0.84 12.39 6.07
N ALA A 89 0.87 12.84 7.31
CA ALA A 89 1.10 14.24 7.63
C ALA A 89 2.47 14.72 7.12
N THR A 90 3.50 13.90 7.29
CA THR A 90 4.85 14.19 6.77
C THR A 90 4.83 14.34 5.24
N ALA A 91 4.22 13.39 4.55
CA ALA A 91 4.10 13.44 3.08
C ALA A 91 3.28 14.64 2.62
N TYR A 92 2.17 14.92 3.29
CA TYR A 92 1.27 16.03 2.96
C TYR A 92 1.99 17.38 3.08
N MET A 93 2.75 17.60 4.15
CA MET A 93 3.45 18.87 4.38
C MET A 93 4.48 19.19 3.30
N ASP A 94 5.07 18.17 2.70
CA ASP A 94 6.09 18.33 1.67
C ASP A 94 5.57 18.03 0.25
N SER A 95 4.26 17.84 0.10
CA SER A 95 3.61 17.48 -1.18
C SER A 95 4.20 16.21 -1.81
N SER A 96 4.64 15.26 -0.98
CA SER A 96 5.13 13.96 -1.43
C SER A 96 3.94 13.07 -1.85
N PRO A 97 3.99 12.41 -3.00
CA PRO A 97 2.84 11.63 -3.49
C PRO A 97 2.78 10.24 -2.82
N VAL A 98 1.94 10.14 -1.82
CA VAL A 98 1.70 8.87 -1.11
C VAL A 98 0.21 8.53 -1.15
#